data_5af8e9cb1ddfaedba8d95f194db0711f
#
_entry.id   5af8e9cb1ddfaedba8d95f194db0711f
#
_cell.length_a   1.000
_cell.length_b   1.000
_cell.length_c   1.000
_cell.angle_alpha   90.00
_cell.angle_beta   90.00
_cell.angle_gamma   90.00
#
_symmetry.space_group_name_H-M   'P 1'
#
loop_
_entity.id
_entity.type
_entity.pdbx_description
1 polymer ?
#
loop_
_entity_poly.entity_id
_entity_poly.type
_entity_poly.pdbx_seq_one_letter_code
_entity_poly.pdbx_strand_id
1 'polypeptide(L)'
;MVTYQVTDVSPDMSFLEMLDLLNEDLTVKGEEPVAFDHDCREGICGMCGVVINGTAHGRGDSPVPTTTCQLHMRSFADGATIDVEPWRAGPFPVLKDLVVDRTAFDRIIQAGGFISVNTGSAPDAHAAPVSKLKADRGFDAATCIGCGACVAACPNSSAMLFTGAKITHLAMLPQGQPERYTRVKAMVGAHDAEGFGNCTNIGECSAVCPKEIPLDVISQLNRDLVASLFKKDGK
;
A
#
# COMPACT_ATOMS: atom_id res chain seq x y z
N MET A 1 25.06 -5.41 -6.37
CA MET A 1 24.08 -5.86 -7.40
C MET A 1 24.58 -7.20 -7.91
N VAL A 2 23.70 -8.20 -7.97
CA VAL A 2 24.01 -9.53 -8.49
C VAL A 2 23.16 -9.72 -9.75
N THR A 3 23.72 -10.34 -10.80
CA THR A 3 23.01 -10.59 -12.05
C THR A 3 22.76 -12.08 -12.17
N TYR A 4 21.52 -12.44 -12.43
CA TYR A 4 21.09 -13.81 -12.71
C TYR A 4 20.56 -13.92 -14.13
N GLN A 5 20.69 -15.08 -14.73
CA GLN A 5 20.06 -15.42 -16.00
C GLN A 5 18.98 -16.45 -15.73
N VAL A 6 17.75 -16.13 -16.10
CA VAL A 6 16.60 -17.03 -15.94
C VAL A 6 16.15 -17.48 -17.34
N THR A 7 16.05 -18.78 -17.56
CA THR A 7 15.60 -19.40 -18.81
C THR A 7 14.26 -20.08 -18.61
N ASP A 8 13.62 -20.49 -19.69
CA ASP A 8 12.33 -21.23 -19.66
C ASP A 8 11.17 -20.46 -19.01
N VAL A 9 11.24 -19.12 -19.06
CA VAL A 9 10.20 -18.23 -18.52
C VAL A 9 9.01 -18.18 -19.48
N SER A 10 7.85 -18.68 -19.03
CA SER A 10 6.61 -18.57 -19.79
C SER A 10 6.11 -17.12 -19.81
N PRO A 11 5.62 -16.59 -20.95
CA PRO A 11 5.02 -15.26 -21.01
C PRO A 11 3.77 -15.10 -20.12
N ASP A 12 3.10 -16.19 -19.78
CA ASP A 12 1.93 -16.18 -18.90
C ASP A 12 2.27 -16.28 -17.41
N MET A 13 3.52 -16.55 -17.08
CA MET A 13 4.04 -16.55 -15.71
C MET A 13 4.00 -15.13 -15.12
N SER A 14 3.65 -15.01 -13.86
CA SER A 14 3.80 -13.74 -13.13
C SER A 14 5.28 -13.46 -12.82
N PHE A 15 5.60 -12.20 -12.56
CA PHE A 15 6.95 -11.81 -12.14
C PHE A 15 7.38 -12.53 -10.84
N LEU A 16 6.42 -12.78 -9.96
CA LEU A 16 6.68 -13.48 -8.70
C LEU A 16 7.01 -14.97 -8.94
N GLU A 17 6.31 -15.63 -9.88
CA GLU A 17 6.63 -17.00 -10.29
C GLU A 17 7.99 -17.10 -10.99
N MET A 18 8.39 -16.08 -11.73
CA MET A 18 9.76 -16.01 -12.29
C MET A 18 10.83 -15.95 -11.18
N LEU A 19 10.56 -15.23 -10.08
CA LEU A 19 11.47 -15.23 -8.92
C LEU A 19 11.48 -16.60 -8.21
N ASP A 20 10.36 -17.32 -8.16
CA ASP A 20 10.33 -18.70 -7.66
C ASP A 20 11.22 -19.61 -8.53
N LEU A 21 11.09 -19.52 -9.87
CA LEU A 21 11.90 -20.31 -10.82
C LEU A 21 13.40 -20.02 -10.64
N LEU A 22 13.78 -18.74 -10.46
CA LEU A 22 15.15 -18.36 -10.12
C LEU A 22 15.61 -19.05 -8.82
N ASN A 23 14.79 -19.01 -7.78
CA ASN A 23 15.15 -19.61 -6.49
C ASN A 23 15.21 -21.12 -6.51
N GLU A 24 14.40 -21.79 -7.33
CA GLU A 24 14.53 -23.24 -7.58
C GLU A 24 15.87 -23.56 -8.22
N ASP A 25 16.29 -22.82 -9.25
CA ASP A 25 17.58 -23.00 -9.93
C ASP A 25 18.76 -22.76 -8.99
N LEU A 26 18.72 -21.68 -8.19
CA LEU A 26 19.74 -21.40 -7.16
C LEU A 26 19.84 -22.55 -6.14
N THR A 27 18.70 -23.03 -5.66
CA THR A 27 18.64 -24.14 -4.69
C THR A 27 19.25 -25.43 -5.26
N VAL A 28 18.94 -25.76 -6.52
CA VAL A 28 19.52 -26.95 -7.20
C VAL A 28 21.04 -26.81 -7.34
N LYS A 29 21.55 -25.60 -7.57
CA LYS A 29 22.99 -25.30 -7.62
C LYS A 29 23.68 -25.26 -6.26
N GLY A 30 22.92 -25.32 -5.16
CA GLY A 30 23.44 -25.18 -3.80
C GLY A 30 23.80 -23.73 -3.44
N GLU A 31 23.25 -22.78 -4.16
CA GLU A 31 23.39 -21.34 -3.93
C GLU A 31 22.25 -20.83 -3.03
N GLU A 32 22.47 -19.70 -2.35
CA GLU A 32 21.46 -19.11 -1.47
C GLU A 32 20.34 -18.46 -2.29
N PRO A 33 19.06 -18.81 -2.05
CA PRO A 33 17.93 -18.18 -2.70
C PRO A 33 17.80 -16.69 -2.37
N VAL A 34 17.30 -15.90 -3.32
CA VAL A 34 16.98 -14.49 -3.13
C VAL A 34 15.77 -14.37 -2.20
N ALA A 35 15.90 -13.61 -1.12
CA ALA A 35 14.78 -13.35 -0.21
C ALA A 35 13.82 -12.31 -0.82
N PHE A 36 12.54 -12.64 -0.90
CA PHE A 36 11.46 -11.76 -1.29
C PHE A 36 10.15 -12.13 -0.58
N ASP A 37 9.33 -11.13 -0.30
CA ASP A 37 8.04 -11.33 0.37
C ASP A 37 6.93 -11.70 -0.62
N HIS A 38 6.10 -12.64 -0.25
CA HIS A 38 4.88 -13.00 -0.95
C HIS A 38 3.89 -13.68 0.00
N ASP A 39 2.59 -13.66 -0.38
CA ASP A 39 1.54 -14.39 0.35
C ASP A 39 0.39 -14.76 -0.59
N CYS A 40 -0.61 -13.90 -0.80
CA CYS A 40 -1.85 -14.25 -1.51
C CYS A 40 -1.65 -14.61 -2.99
N ARG A 41 -0.68 -14.02 -3.67
CA ARG A 41 -0.45 -14.11 -5.13
C ARG A 41 -1.64 -13.66 -6.00
N GLU A 42 -2.62 -12.96 -5.40
CA GLU A 42 -3.88 -12.51 -6.01
C GLU A 42 -4.03 -10.98 -6.02
N GLY A 43 -2.97 -10.23 -5.70
CA GLY A 43 -3.00 -8.77 -5.70
C GLY A 43 -3.80 -8.11 -4.57
N ILE A 44 -3.97 -8.78 -3.43
CA ILE A 44 -4.82 -8.32 -2.33
C ILE A 44 -4.12 -8.19 -0.97
N CYS A 45 -2.95 -8.80 -0.75
CA CYS A 45 -2.27 -8.75 0.56
C CYS A 45 -1.23 -7.65 0.69
N GLY A 46 -0.71 -7.11 -0.42
CA GLY A 46 0.32 -6.07 -0.42
C GLY A 46 1.74 -6.52 -0.05
N MET A 47 2.01 -7.84 0.06
CA MET A 47 3.31 -8.33 0.52
C MET A 47 4.40 -8.30 -0.57
N CYS A 48 4.08 -8.60 -1.82
CA CYS A 48 5.04 -8.80 -2.91
C CYS A 48 5.65 -7.52 -3.51
N GLY A 49 5.73 -6.45 -2.75
CA GLY A 49 6.16 -5.15 -3.25
C GLY A 49 7.67 -5.05 -3.48
N VAL A 50 8.08 -4.81 -4.73
CA VAL A 50 9.46 -4.51 -5.15
C VAL A 50 9.48 -3.40 -6.19
N VAL A 51 10.64 -2.78 -6.40
CA VAL A 51 10.86 -1.84 -7.51
C VAL A 51 11.38 -2.63 -8.72
N ILE A 52 10.73 -2.48 -9.86
CA ILE A 52 11.11 -3.13 -11.12
C ILE A 52 11.38 -2.03 -12.15
N ASN A 53 12.59 -2.00 -12.70
CA ASN A 53 13.02 -0.96 -13.65
C ASN A 53 12.71 0.47 -13.15
N GLY A 54 12.96 0.73 -11.86
CA GLY A 54 12.76 2.03 -11.24
C GLY A 54 11.30 2.38 -10.90
N THR A 55 10.35 1.49 -11.17
CA THR A 55 8.91 1.70 -10.89
C THR A 55 8.43 0.75 -9.79
N ALA A 56 7.70 1.27 -8.80
CA ALA A 56 7.10 0.46 -7.76
C ALA A 56 6.14 -0.59 -8.38
N HIS A 57 6.31 -1.86 -8.02
CA HIS A 57 5.66 -3.05 -8.59
C HIS A 57 5.96 -3.34 -10.09
N GLY A 58 6.71 -2.48 -10.76
CA GLY A 58 6.86 -2.53 -12.21
C GLY A 58 5.63 -1.97 -12.95
N ARG A 59 5.79 -1.76 -14.23
CA ARG A 59 4.70 -1.19 -15.05
C ARG A 59 4.46 -1.97 -16.33
N GLY A 60 4.99 -2.99 -16.67
CA GLY A 60 4.72 -3.70 -17.90
C GLY A 60 4.01 -2.86 -18.99
N ASP A 61 3.36 -3.49 -19.92
CA ASP A 61 2.52 -2.82 -20.95
C ASP A 61 1.11 -2.43 -20.43
N SER A 62 0.83 -2.62 -19.13
CA SER A 62 -0.47 -2.28 -18.55
C SER A 62 -0.59 -0.77 -18.34
N PRO A 63 -1.67 -0.13 -18.81
CA PRO A 63 -1.95 1.27 -18.52
C PRO A 63 -2.32 1.49 -17.03
N VAL A 64 -2.74 0.43 -16.34
CA VAL A 64 -3.15 0.46 -14.94
C VAL A 64 -2.04 -0.14 -14.06
N PRO A 65 -1.65 0.53 -12.96
CA PRO A 65 -0.72 -0.04 -11.99
C PRO A 65 -1.22 -1.40 -11.48
N THR A 66 -0.30 -2.33 -11.30
CA THR A 66 -0.62 -3.67 -10.80
C THR A 66 0.32 -4.04 -9.66
N THR A 67 0.03 -5.12 -8.95
CA THR A 67 0.96 -5.71 -7.98
C THR A 67 1.97 -6.61 -8.69
N THR A 68 3.15 -6.80 -8.09
CA THR A 68 4.21 -7.64 -8.67
C THR A 68 3.74 -9.07 -8.96
N CYS A 69 2.86 -9.63 -8.14
CA CYS A 69 2.28 -10.96 -8.37
C CYS A 69 1.25 -11.00 -9.51
N GLN A 70 0.82 -9.87 -10.02
CA GLN A 70 -0.11 -9.76 -11.16
C GLN A 70 0.57 -9.17 -12.42
N LEU A 71 1.84 -8.83 -12.33
CA LEU A 71 2.66 -8.41 -13.45
C LEU A 71 3.17 -9.66 -14.19
N HIS A 72 2.74 -9.85 -15.44
CA HIS A 72 3.12 -11.03 -16.23
C HIS A 72 4.40 -10.81 -17.02
N MET A 73 5.15 -11.88 -17.25
CA MET A 73 6.43 -11.84 -17.95
C MET A 73 6.31 -11.44 -19.41
N ARG A 74 5.14 -11.60 -20.03
CA ARG A 74 4.85 -11.06 -21.39
C ARG A 74 4.97 -9.53 -21.50
N SER A 75 5.00 -8.82 -20.36
CA SER A 75 5.24 -7.37 -20.31
C SER A 75 6.71 -7.00 -20.55
N PHE A 76 7.61 -7.97 -20.66
CA PHE A 76 9.03 -7.78 -20.92
C PHE A 76 9.42 -8.48 -22.22
N ALA A 77 10.34 -7.85 -22.97
CA ALA A 77 10.87 -8.48 -24.17
C ALA A 77 11.76 -9.68 -23.80
N ASP A 78 11.81 -10.68 -24.66
CA ASP A 78 12.75 -11.79 -24.51
C ASP A 78 14.20 -11.28 -24.52
N GLY A 79 15.03 -11.79 -23.61
CA GLY A 79 16.40 -11.35 -23.40
C GLY A 79 16.54 -9.97 -22.74
N ALA A 80 15.46 -9.37 -22.25
CA ALA A 80 15.53 -8.10 -21.54
C ALA A 80 16.31 -8.22 -20.21
N THR A 81 17.08 -7.19 -19.90
CA THR A 81 17.63 -7.01 -18.55
C THR A 81 16.61 -6.28 -17.68
N ILE A 82 16.31 -6.84 -16.52
CA ILE A 82 15.32 -6.30 -15.61
C ILE A 82 16.02 -6.00 -14.28
N ASP A 83 15.99 -4.74 -13.87
CA ASP A 83 16.51 -4.30 -12.57
C ASP A 83 15.44 -4.48 -11.50
N VAL A 84 15.80 -5.18 -10.42
CA VAL A 84 14.89 -5.45 -9.30
C VAL A 84 15.52 -4.97 -8.00
N GLU A 85 14.77 -4.20 -7.23
CA GLU A 85 15.26 -3.58 -5.99
C GLU A 85 14.19 -3.64 -4.89
N PRO A 86 14.59 -3.67 -3.62
CA PRO A 86 13.65 -3.48 -2.52
C PRO A 86 13.04 -2.07 -2.52
N TRP A 87 12.01 -1.82 -1.73
CA TRP A 87 11.50 -0.47 -1.49
C TRP A 87 12.64 0.46 -1.01
N ARG A 88 12.84 1.58 -1.70
CA ARG A 88 13.81 2.61 -1.34
C ARG A 88 13.13 3.71 -0.52
N ALA A 89 12.91 3.47 0.74
CA ALA A 89 12.32 4.47 1.63
C ALA A 89 12.95 4.37 3.02
N GLY A 90 13.33 5.51 3.62
CA GLY A 90 13.95 5.53 4.94
C GLY A 90 13.15 4.77 6.02
N PRO A 91 11.80 4.92 6.07
CA PRO A 91 10.96 4.19 7.02
C PRO A 91 10.80 2.69 6.75
N PHE A 92 11.33 2.19 5.64
CA PHE A 92 11.33 0.77 5.27
C PHE A 92 12.76 0.23 5.15
N PRO A 93 13.47 0.01 6.26
CA PRO A 93 14.83 -0.52 6.21
C PRO A 93 14.85 -1.90 5.56
N VAL A 94 15.88 -2.15 4.73
CA VAL A 94 16.09 -3.44 4.10
C VAL A 94 16.52 -4.45 5.15
N LEU A 95 15.83 -5.58 5.22
CA LEU A 95 16.16 -6.71 6.09
C LEU A 95 17.12 -7.68 5.37
N LYS A 96 16.76 -8.09 4.15
CA LYS A 96 17.59 -8.95 3.31
C LYS A 96 17.08 -8.89 1.86
N ASP A 97 17.98 -8.78 0.91
CA ASP A 97 17.71 -8.76 -0.54
C ASP A 97 16.55 -7.82 -0.92
N LEU A 98 15.38 -8.38 -1.24
CA LEU A 98 14.18 -7.62 -1.63
C LEU A 98 13.19 -7.40 -0.47
N VAL A 99 13.49 -7.94 0.72
CA VAL A 99 12.62 -7.84 1.90
C VAL A 99 12.94 -6.58 2.70
N VAL A 100 11.90 -5.83 3.04
CA VAL A 100 12.00 -4.63 3.88
C VAL A 100 11.11 -4.73 5.12
N ASP A 101 11.49 -4.05 6.20
CA ASP A 101 10.63 -3.90 7.38
C ASP A 101 9.55 -2.84 7.13
N ARG A 102 8.28 -3.27 7.13
CA ARG A 102 7.10 -2.39 6.98
C ARG A 102 6.29 -2.24 8.26
N THR A 103 6.83 -2.64 9.40
CA THR A 103 6.13 -2.55 10.71
C THR A 103 5.76 -1.12 11.10
N ALA A 104 6.40 -0.10 10.50
CA ALA A 104 5.97 1.29 10.62
C ALA A 104 4.51 1.51 10.16
N PHE A 105 4.04 0.78 9.14
CA PHE A 105 2.63 0.80 8.72
C PHE A 105 1.70 0.21 9.78
N ASP A 106 2.13 -0.90 10.42
CA ASP A 106 1.34 -1.54 11.47
C ASP A 106 1.16 -0.59 12.66
N ARG A 107 2.21 0.15 13.03
CA ARG A 107 2.14 1.14 14.12
C ARG A 107 1.21 2.31 13.79
N ILE A 108 1.15 2.77 12.53
CA ILE A 108 0.15 3.76 12.09
C ILE A 108 -1.28 3.18 12.25
N ILE A 109 -1.51 1.93 11.81
CA ILE A 109 -2.83 1.29 11.95
C ILE A 109 -3.19 1.08 13.42
N GLN A 110 -2.25 0.62 14.25
CA GLN A 110 -2.45 0.45 15.69
C GLN A 110 -2.81 1.76 16.39
N ALA A 111 -2.36 2.90 15.91
CA ALA A 111 -2.67 4.21 16.49
C ALA A 111 -4.14 4.63 16.33
N GLY A 112 -4.90 4.05 15.37
CA GLY A 112 -6.30 4.43 15.19
C GLY A 112 -7.01 3.85 13.98
N GLY A 113 -6.38 2.94 13.24
CA GLY A 113 -6.93 2.35 12.01
C GLY A 113 -8.07 1.32 12.24
N PHE A 114 -8.75 1.38 13.37
CA PHE A 114 -9.79 0.44 13.80
C PHE A 114 -10.95 1.16 14.48
N ILE A 115 -12.00 0.42 14.84
CA ILE A 115 -13.13 0.87 15.65
C ILE A 115 -13.02 0.25 17.04
N SER A 116 -12.95 1.06 18.10
CA SER A 116 -12.87 0.59 19.48
C SER A 116 -14.16 0.80 20.28
N VAL A 117 -15.04 1.68 19.82
CA VAL A 117 -16.30 1.98 20.50
C VAL A 117 -17.43 1.05 20.07
N ASN A 118 -18.37 0.79 20.97
CA ASN A 118 -19.62 0.13 20.61
C ASN A 118 -20.46 1.07 19.72
N THR A 119 -20.72 0.66 18.50
CA THR A 119 -21.49 1.43 17.50
C THR A 119 -22.98 1.10 17.47
N GLY A 120 -23.46 0.30 18.42
CA GLY A 120 -24.85 -0.10 18.54
C GLY A 120 -25.23 -1.32 17.70
N SER A 121 -26.55 -1.52 17.55
CA SER A 121 -27.13 -2.62 16.76
C SER A 121 -27.27 -2.25 15.29
N ALA A 122 -27.57 -3.24 14.45
CA ALA A 122 -27.94 -3.01 13.05
C ALA A 122 -29.15 -2.07 12.97
N PRO A 123 -29.18 -1.10 12.03
CA PRO A 123 -30.34 -0.26 11.81
C PRO A 123 -31.51 -1.07 11.22
N ASP A 124 -32.71 -0.49 11.26
CA ASP A 124 -33.89 -1.07 10.62
C ASP A 124 -33.66 -1.39 9.14
N ALA A 125 -34.33 -2.40 8.62
CA ALA A 125 -34.07 -2.96 7.29
C ALA A 125 -34.18 -1.94 6.12
N HIS A 126 -34.94 -0.88 6.29
CA HIS A 126 -35.09 0.18 5.28
C HIS A 126 -34.35 1.47 5.61
N ALA A 127 -33.55 1.47 6.68
CA ALA A 127 -32.76 2.65 7.04
C ALA A 127 -31.61 2.86 6.05
N ALA A 128 -31.40 4.09 5.61
CA ALA A 128 -30.27 4.52 4.78
C ALA A 128 -29.32 5.43 5.59
N PRO A 129 -28.53 4.88 6.51
CA PRO A 129 -27.71 5.66 7.44
C PRO A 129 -26.59 6.44 6.74
N VAL A 130 -26.22 6.07 5.51
CA VAL A 130 -25.15 6.67 4.71
C VAL A 130 -25.62 6.87 3.28
N SER A 131 -25.36 8.05 2.71
CA SER A 131 -25.60 8.26 1.27
C SER A 131 -24.65 7.39 0.43
N LYS A 132 -25.13 6.96 -0.76
CA LYS A 132 -24.33 6.16 -1.70
C LYS A 132 -22.95 6.79 -1.96
N LEU A 133 -22.90 8.10 -2.23
CA LEU A 133 -21.63 8.82 -2.48
C LEU A 133 -20.63 8.66 -1.32
N LYS A 134 -21.09 8.76 -0.07
CA LYS A 134 -20.18 8.56 1.09
C LYS A 134 -19.76 7.11 1.24
N ALA A 135 -20.69 6.18 1.00
CA ALA A 135 -20.38 4.75 1.04
C ALA A 135 -19.33 4.39 -0.02
N ASP A 136 -19.53 4.80 -1.27
CA ASP A 136 -18.59 4.57 -2.37
C ASP A 136 -17.20 5.10 -2.01
N ARG A 137 -17.07 6.36 -1.58
CA ARG A 137 -15.79 6.94 -1.15
C ARG A 137 -15.14 6.19 0.03
N GLY A 138 -15.95 5.70 0.96
CA GLY A 138 -15.46 4.87 2.06
C GLY A 138 -14.89 3.54 1.56
N PHE A 139 -15.60 2.88 0.65
CA PHE A 139 -15.18 1.60 0.08
C PHE A 139 -13.97 1.76 -0.85
N ASP A 140 -13.92 2.79 -1.68
CA ASP A 140 -12.75 3.09 -2.52
C ASP A 140 -11.50 3.26 -1.66
N ALA A 141 -11.59 4.04 -0.59
CA ALA A 141 -10.49 4.20 0.36
C ALA A 141 -10.13 2.90 1.10
N ALA A 142 -11.12 2.01 1.35
CA ALA A 142 -10.92 0.72 2.01
C ALA A 142 -10.16 -0.30 1.15
N THR A 143 -10.08 -0.10 -0.18
CA THR A 143 -9.36 -1.01 -1.08
C THR A 143 -7.85 -0.99 -0.88
N CYS A 144 -7.31 -0.05 -0.09
CA CYS A 144 -5.88 0.02 0.21
C CYS A 144 -5.37 -1.28 0.85
N ILE A 145 -4.36 -1.91 0.22
CA ILE A 145 -3.77 -3.18 0.66
C ILE A 145 -2.47 -3.01 1.47
N GLY A 146 -2.06 -1.78 1.78
CA GLY A 146 -0.87 -1.53 2.58
C GLY A 146 0.46 -1.99 1.94
N CYS A 147 0.54 -2.03 0.61
CA CYS A 147 1.72 -2.57 -0.08
C CYS A 147 3.00 -1.73 0.05
N GLY A 148 2.89 -0.43 0.31
CA GLY A 148 4.04 0.47 0.44
C GLY A 148 4.49 1.14 -0.86
N ALA A 149 3.91 0.81 -2.02
CA ALA A 149 4.28 1.42 -3.31
C ALA A 149 4.21 2.95 -3.29
N CYS A 150 3.20 3.51 -2.63
CA CYS A 150 3.02 4.95 -2.48
C CYS A 150 4.18 5.63 -1.72
N VAL A 151 4.76 4.96 -0.75
CA VAL A 151 5.94 5.46 0.00
C VAL A 151 7.19 5.33 -0.84
N ALA A 152 7.38 4.20 -1.50
CA ALA A 152 8.55 3.94 -2.33
C ALA A 152 8.65 4.87 -3.55
N ALA A 153 7.51 5.26 -4.14
CA ALA A 153 7.45 6.21 -5.25
C ALA A 153 7.53 7.67 -4.81
N CYS A 154 7.30 7.98 -3.53
CA CYS A 154 7.28 9.34 -3.04
C CYS A 154 8.71 9.86 -2.81
N PRO A 155 9.13 10.99 -3.42
CA PRO A 155 10.45 11.58 -3.18
C PRO A 155 10.72 11.89 -1.70
N ASN A 156 9.67 12.13 -0.93
CA ASN A 156 9.76 12.40 0.50
C ASN A 156 9.54 11.15 1.38
N SER A 157 9.35 9.99 0.79
CA SER A 157 8.95 8.76 1.52
C SER A 157 7.71 8.97 2.42
N SER A 158 6.72 9.74 1.94
CA SER A 158 5.51 10.04 2.71
C SER A 158 4.51 8.88 2.65
N ALA A 159 3.93 8.52 3.79
CA ALA A 159 2.85 7.53 3.90
C ALA A 159 1.45 8.18 3.91
N MET A 160 1.31 9.44 3.51
CA MET A 160 0.04 10.17 3.61
C MET A 160 -1.09 9.56 2.76
N LEU A 161 -0.78 8.90 1.63
CA LEU A 161 -1.83 8.19 0.87
C LEU A 161 -2.36 6.98 1.65
N PHE A 162 -1.48 6.18 2.23
CA PHE A 162 -1.85 5.03 3.07
C PHE A 162 -2.64 5.46 4.32
N THR A 163 -2.12 6.43 5.06
CA THR A 163 -2.73 6.98 6.27
C THR A 163 -4.09 7.63 5.95
N GLY A 164 -4.13 8.43 4.88
CA GLY A 164 -5.34 9.10 4.41
C GLY A 164 -6.42 8.13 3.93
N ALA A 165 -6.04 7.04 3.29
CA ALA A 165 -6.98 6.00 2.87
C ALA A 165 -7.70 5.40 4.08
N LYS A 166 -7.00 5.01 5.14
CA LYS A 166 -7.63 4.44 6.34
C LYS A 166 -8.46 5.47 7.10
N ILE A 167 -7.98 6.69 7.24
CA ILE A 167 -8.72 7.79 7.88
C ILE A 167 -10.00 8.08 7.09
N THR A 168 -9.92 8.20 5.76
CA THR A 168 -11.08 8.47 4.90
C THR A 168 -12.08 7.33 4.94
N HIS A 169 -11.63 6.08 4.86
CA HIS A 169 -12.47 4.89 5.00
C HIS A 169 -13.38 5.03 6.23
N LEU A 170 -12.80 5.21 7.41
CA LEU A 170 -13.55 5.29 8.67
C LEU A 170 -14.31 6.61 8.84
N ALA A 171 -13.81 7.72 8.29
CA ALA A 171 -14.49 9.03 8.33
C ALA A 171 -15.75 9.09 7.45
N MET A 172 -15.88 8.24 6.44
CA MET A 172 -17.06 8.17 5.57
C MET A 172 -18.16 7.27 6.11
N LEU A 173 -17.85 6.40 7.08
CA LEU A 173 -18.77 5.42 7.65
C LEU A 173 -19.30 5.87 9.02
N PRO A 174 -20.55 5.50 9.38
CA PRO A 174 -21.14 5.83 10.69
C PRO A 174 -20.29 5.32 11.86
N GLN A 175 -19.76 4.10 11.74
CA GLN A 175 -18.98 3.42 12.77
C GLN A 175 -17.68 4.17 13.13
N GLY A 176 -17.14 4.93 12.20
CA GLY A 176 -15.91 5.69 12.41
C GLY A 176 -16.10 7.06 13.03
N GLN A 177 -17.35 7.56 13.12
CA GLN A 177 -17.62 8.93 13.57
C GLN A 177 -17.25 9.17 15.06
N PRO A 178 -17.55 8.25 16.00
CA PRO A 178 -17.28 8.48 17.40
C PRO A 178 -15.81 8.75 17.75
N GLU A 179 -14.87 8.27 16.92
CA GLU A 179 -13.41 8.41 17.14
C GLU A 179 -12.72 9.21 16.02
N ARG A 180 -13.47 9.92 15.20
CA ARG A 180 -12.99 10.55 13.97
C ARG A 180 -11.81 11.49 14.21
N TYR A 181 -11.94 12.39 15.18
CA TYR A 181 -10.96 13.44 15.45
C TYR A 181 -9.78 12.95 16.29
N THR A 182 -10.01 12.04 17.22
CA THR A 182 -8.93 11.36 17.95
C THR A 182 -8.09 10.50 16.99
N ARG A 183 -8.74 9.76 16.10
CA ARG A 183 -8.10 8.91 15.11
C ARG A 183 -7.14 9.69 14.22
N VAL A 184 -7.58 10.78 13.62
CA VAL A 184 -6.73 11.53 12.68
C VAL A 184 -5.48 12.08 13.38
N LYS A 185 -5.60 12.59 14.62
CA LYS A 185 -4.45 13.06 15.40
C LYS A 185 -3.47 11.94 15.70
N ALA A 186 -3.99 10.80 16.17
CA ALA A 186 -3.17 9.67 16.56
C ALA A 186 -2.42 9.06 15.38
N MET A 187 -3.12 8.85 14.26
CA MET A 187 -2.52 8.23 13.07
C MET A 187 -1.53 9.17 12.37
N VAL A 188 -1.79 10.49 12.31
CA VAL A 188 -0.82 11.46 11.78
C VAL A 188 0.38 11.56 12.71
N GLY A 189 0.18 11.61 14.02
CA GLY A 189 1.27 11.60 14.98
C GLY A 189 2.15 10.34 14.89
N ALA A 190 1.55 9.17 14.67
CA ALA A 190 2.29 7.93 14.44
C ALA A 190 3.06 7.99 13.11
N HIS A 191 2.44 8.48 12.01
CA HIS A 191 3.12 8.69 10.73
C HIS A 191 4.39 9.55 10.90
N ASP A 192 4.28 10.66 11.62
CA ASP A 192 5.42 11.56 11.83
C ASP A 192 6.49 10.92 12.74
N ALA A 193 6.07 10.20 13.79
CA ALA A 193 6.98 9.51 14.71
C ALA A 193 7.78 8.37 14.04
N GLU A 194 7.19 7.72 13.02
CA GLU A 194 7.85 6.66 12.25
C GLU A 194 8.82 7.20 11.18
N GLY A 195 8.99 8.50 11.10
CA GLY A 195 9.96 9.14 10.20
C GLY A 195 9.53 9.21 8.74
N PHE A 196 8.24 9.06 8.44
CA PHE A 196 7.71 9.34 7.11
C PHE A 196 7.78 10.84 6.80
N GLY A 197 8.17 11.17 5.59
CA GLY A 197 8.31 12.56 5.17
C GLY A 197 6.98 13.26 4.90
N ASN A 198 7.02 14.59 4.88
CA ASN A 198 5.85 15.42 4.63
C ASN A 198 5.37 15.30 3.17
N CYS A 199 4.05 15.30 3.00
CA CYS A 199 3.44 15.33 1.68
C CYS A 199 3.60 16.72 1.04
N THR A 200 4.19 16.77 -0.15
CA THR A 200 4.32 17.98 -0.99
C THR A 200 3.40 17.94 -2.21
N ASN A 201 2.43 17.02 -2.21
CA ASN A 201 1.37 16.90 -3.22
C ASN A 201 1.89 16.67 -4.67
N ILE A 202 2.96 15.88 -4.82
CA ILE A 202 3.55 15.55 -6.13
C ILE A 202 2.65 14.61 -6.94
N GLY A 203 1.99 13.64 -6.28
CA GLY A 203 1.01 12.75 -6.91
C GLY A 203 1.52 11.38 -7.33
N GLU A 204 2.82 11.11 -7.29
CA GLU A 204 3.41 9.82 -7.66
C GLU A 204 2.80 8.63 -6.90
N CYS A 205 2.44 8.85 -5.64
CA CYS A 205 1.83 7.83 -4.79
C CYS A 205 0.52 7.28 -5.35
N SER A 206 -0.32 8.13 -5.93
CA SER A 206 -1.57 7.71 -6.59
C SER A 206 -1.30 7.08 -7.95
N ALA A 207 -0.30 7.57 -8.68
CA ALA A 207 0.05 7.07 -10.01
C ALA A 207 0.57 5.63 -10.02
N VAL A 208 1.20 5.18 -8.92
CA VAL A 208 1.71 3.80 -8.78
C VAL A 208 0.79 2.89 -7.97
N CYS A 209 -0.35 3.41 -7.50
CA CYS A 209 -1.22 2.65 -6.60
C CYS A 209 -1.96 1.53 -7.35
N PRO A 210 -1.74 0.24 -7.04
CA PRO A 210 -2.41 -0.87 -7.72
C PRO A 210 -3.91 -0.97 -7.37
N LYS A 211 -4.37 -0.13 -6.45
CA LYS A 211 -5.78 0.01 -6.05
C LYS A 211 -6.36 1.37 -6.42
N GLU A 212 -5.65 2.16 -7.22
CA GLU A 212 -6.09 3.46 -7.75
C GLU A 212 -6.62 4.42 -6.67
N ILE A 213 -6.03 4.38 -5.46
CA ILE A 213 -6.43 5.27 -4.36
C ILE A 213 -6.23 6.73 -4.79
N PRO A 214 -7.28 7.54 -4.81
CA PRO A 214 -7.20 8.92 -5.27
C PRO A 214 -6.55 9.84 -4.23
N LEU A 215 -5.95 10.96 -4.67
CA LEU A 215 -5.33 11.95 -3.78
C LEU A 215 -6.33 12.66 -2.85
N ASP A 216 -7.61 12.56 -3.12
CA ASP A 216 -8.64 13.21 -2.29
C ASP A 216 -8.71 12.62 -0.87
N VAL A 217 -8.19 11.41 -0.63
CA VAL A 217 -8.05 10.84 0.71
C VAL A 217 -7.09 11.67 1.57
N ILE A 218 -6.03 12.25 0.98
CA ILE A 218 -5.10 13.16 1.66
C ILE A 218 -5.81 14.47 1.99
N SER A 219 -6.61 15.00 1.06
CA SER A 219 -7.42 16.18 1.30
C SER A 219 -8.44 15.97 2.42
N GLN A 220 -9.04 14.78 2.50
CA GLN A 220 -9.96 14.43 3.59
C GLN A 220 -9.24 14.32 4.93
N LEU A 221 -8.07 13.68 4.97
CA LEU A 221 -7.21 13.61 6.16
C LEU A 221 -6.90 15.01 6.67
N ASN A 222 -6.40 15.90 5.81
CA ASN A 222 -6.04 17.28 6.17
C ASN A 222 -7.26 18.06 6.70
N ARG A 223 -8.42 17.89 6.08
CA ARG A 223 -9.68 18.51 6.55
C ARG A 223 -10.05 18.04 7.95
N ASP A 224 -9.94 16.75 8.21
CA ASP A 224 -10.26 16.18 9.51
C ASP A 224 -9.22 16.58 10.57
N LEU A 225 -7.95 16.66 10.20
CA LEU A 225 -6.87 17.11 11.10
C LEU A 225 -7.10 18.56 11.52
N VAL A 226 -7.38 19.46 10.58
CA VAL A 226 -7.71 20.86 10.90
C VAL A 226 -8.99 20.94 11.74
N ALA A 227 -10.04 20.22 11.37
CA ALA A 227 -11.29 20.19 12.14
C ALA A 227 -11.07 19.69 13.58
N SER A 228 -10.14 18.78 13.78
CA SER A 228 -9.81 18.22 15.10
C SER A 228 -9.20 19.23 16.09
N LEU A 229 -8.74 20.39 15.61
CA LEU A 229 -8.27 21.48 16.47
C LEU A 229 -9.45 22.18 17.18
N PHE A 230 -10.62 22.15 16.57
CA PHE A 230 -11.81 22.90 17.01
C PHE A 230 -12.95 21.97 17.47
N LYS A 231 -12.91 20.69 17.11
CA LYS A 231 -13.95 19.70 17.40
C LYS A 231 -13.38 18.57 18.25
N LYS A 232 -14.26 18.00 19.08
CA LYS A 232 -13.97 16.82 19.90
C LYS A 232 -14.91 15.69 19.50
N ASP A 233 -14.45 14.45 19.65
CA ASP A 233 -15.28 13.27 19.47
C ASP A 233 -16.41 13.24 20.48
N GLY A 234 -17.55 12.66 20.11
CA GLY A 234 -18.69 12.46 21.02
C GLY A 234 -19.53 13.72 21.31
N LYS A 235 -19.40 14.81 20.53
CA LYS A 235 -20.25 15.99 20.63
C LYS A 235 -20.93 16.32 19.30
#